data_3f03222d9dd460dc368548334144bc04
#
_entry.id   3f03222d9dd460dc368548334144bc04
#
_cell.length_a   1.000
_cell.length_b   1.000
_cell.length_c   1.000
_cell.angle_alpha   90.00
_cell.angle_beta   90.00
_cell.angle_gamma   90.00
#
_symmetry.space_group_name_H-M   'P 1'
#
loop_
_entity.id
_entity.type
_entity.pdbx_description
1 polymer ?
#
loop_
_entity_poly.entity_id
_entity_poly.type
_entity_poly.pdbx_seq_one_letter_code
_entity_poly.pdbx_strand_id
1 'polypeptide(L)'
;MPAPTALKAPETAIQDAAPPASIPLPVPAQDEDLLLDVDAMNTLDTSAIQPPAASNDTAMDIDEESRPQFAPQKDAALAHRVEVRKVPIPPHRMTPLKNSWPKIYPPIVEHLKLQCRMNVKTKSVEMRTSKHTTETGALQKGDDFVRAFCLGFDVEDAIALLRMDDLYIETFQVKDVKTLTGDHLARAIGRISGSQGKTKHAIENASRTRIVIADSKISILGGFKNIQIARESIVSLILGKQPGKVYNGLRVVASRMKERF
;
A
#
# COMPACT_ATOMS: atom_id res chain seq x y z
N MET A 1 -43.80 -26.82 -50.35
CA MET A 1 -42.89 -26.21 -49.37
C MET A 1 -41.57 -26.95 -49.43
N PRO A 2 -40.47 -26.35 -49.88
CA PRO A 2 -39.19 -27.01 -49.91
C PRO A 2 -38.53 -26.98 -48.51
N ALA A 3 -37.84 -28.08 -48.18
CA ALA A 3 -37.13 -28.26 -46.89
C ALA A 3 -35.89 -27.35 -46.80
N PRO A 4 -35.46 -26.93 -45.58
CA PRO A 4 -34.31 -26.08 -45.42
C PRO A 4 -32.99 -26.86 -45.64
N THR A 5 -32.16 -26.28 -46.46
CA THR A 5 -30.84 -26.76 -46.81
C THR A 5 -29.87 -26.69 -45.61
N ALA A 6 -29.30 -27.81 -45.25
CA ALA A 6 -28.28 -27.89 -44.18
C ALA A 6 -27.00 -27.14 -44.63
N LEU A 7 -26.55 -26.21 -43.78
CA LEU A 7 -25.28 -25.50 -43.97
C LEU A 7 -24.11 -26.47 -43.70
N LYS A 8 -23.28 -26.63 -44.72
CA LYS A 8 -22.06 -27.41 -44.71
C LYS A 8 -21.00 -26.67 -43.89
N ALA A 9 -20.47 -27.31 -42.85
CA ALA A 9 -19.37 -26.78 -42.04
C ALA A 9 -18.08 -26.72 -42.90
N PRO A 10 -17.24 -25.68 -42.73
CA PRO A 10 -15.95 -25.62 -43.43
C PRO A 10 -14.99 -26.64 -42.82
N GLU A 11 -14.40 -27.44 -43.70
CA GLU A 11 -13.26 -28.31 -43.39
C GLU A 11 -12.06 -27.44 -43.04
N THR A 12 -11.66 -27.49 -41.75
CA THR A 12 -10.39 -26.94 -41.30
C THR A 12 -9.27 -27.87 -41.70
N ALA A 13 -8.46 -27.45 -42.69
CA ALA A 13 -7.22 -28.07 -43.04
C ALA A 13 -6.28 -28.06 -41.83
N ILE A 14 -5.96 -29.25 -41.32
CA ILE A 14 -4.92 -29.45 -40.32
C ILE A 14 -3.59 -29.24 -41.03
N GLN A 15 -2.97 -28.08 -40.88
CA GLN A 15 -1.59 -27.84 -41.25
C GLN A 15 -0.71 -28.49 -40.15
N ASP A 16 0.11 -29.42 -40.59
CA ASP A 16 1.17 -30.05 -39.79
C ASP A 16 2.11 -28.96 -39.26
N ALA A 17 1.93 -28.61 -37.99
CA ALA A 17 2.87 -27.79 -37.24
C ALA A 17 4.04 -28.65 -36.80
N ALA A 18 5.23 -28.39 -37.31
CA ALA A 18 6.48 -28.98 -36.90
C ALA A 18 6.65 -28.84 -35.36
N PRO A 19 7.21 -29.84 -34.67
CA PRO A 19 7.42 -29.79 -33.24
C PRO A 19 8.36 -28.62 -32.86
N PRO A 20 8.11 -27.89 -31.77
CA PRO A 20 8.98 -26.81 -31.33
C PRO A 20 10.38 -27.34 -30.99
N ALA A 21 11.39 -26.70 -31.56
CA ALA A 21 12.79 -27.00 -31.30
C ALA A 21 13.05 -27.01 -29.79
N SER A 22 13.61 -28.13 -29.29
CA SER A 22 14.03 -28.31 -27.92
C SER A 22 15.06 -27.23 -27.55
N ILE A 23 14.72 -26.41 -26.57
CA ILE A 23 15.64 -25.45 -25.95
C ILE A 23 16.70 -26.29 -25.24
N PRO A 24 18.01 -26.12 -25.54
CA PRO A 24 19.05 -26.85 -24.83
C PRO A 24 19.07 -26.38 -23.37
N LEU A 25 18.93 -27.34 -22.45
CA LEU A 25 19.15 -27.12 -21.02
C LEU A 25 20.61 -26.70 -20.80
N PRO A 26 20.87 -25.72 -19.93
CA PRO A 26 22.23 -25.38 -19.57
C PRO A 26 22.89 -26.59 -18.90
N VAL A 27 23.99 -27.05 -19.46
CA VAL A 27 24.85 -28.09 -18.87
C VAL A 27 25.37 -27.55 -17.56
N PRO A 28 25.28 -28.31 -16.43
CA PRO A 28 25.93 -27.88 -15.20
C PRO A 28 27.44 -27.78 -15.47
N ALA A 29 28.00 -26.61 -15.18
CA ALA A 29 29.43 -26.40 -15.20
C ALA A 29 30.04 -27.44 -14.24
N GLN A 30 30.96 -28.25 -14.76
CA GLN A 30 31.79 -29.12 -13.96
C GLN A 30 32.54 -28.24 -12.97
N ASP A 31 32.49 -28.61 -11.69
CA ASP A 31 33.29 -28.05 -10.63
C ASP A 31 34.78 -28.23 -11.04
N GLU A 32 35.35 -27.22 -11.66
CA GLU A 32 36.81 -27.08 -11.70
C GLU A 32 37.18 -26.68 -10.28
N ASP A 33 37.81 -27.62 -9.60
CA ASP A 33 38.51 -27.39 -8.34
C ASP A 33 39.40 -26.17 -8.48
N LEU A 34 38.94 -25.04 -8.01
CA LEU A 34 39.78 -23.87 -7.79
C LEU A 34 40.72 -24.22 -6.64
N LEU A 35 41.81 -24.93 -6.97
CA LEU A 35 43.00 -25.01 -6.13
C LEU A 35 43.47 -23.58 -5.93
N LEU A 36 43.13 -23.00 -4.79
CA LEU A 36 43.73 -21.75 -4.34
C LEU A 36 45.22 -21.98 -4.17
N ASP A 37 46.00 -21.41 -5.08
CA ASP A 37 47.47 -21.33 -4.98
C ASP A 37 47.80 -20.57 -3.72
N VAL A 38 48.11 -21.30 -2.66
CA VAL A 38 48.50 -20.74 -1.35
C VAL A 38 49.81 -19.97 -1.44
N ASP A 39 50.59 -20.24 -2.47
CA ASP A 39 51.92 -19.57 -2.67
C ASP A 39 51.81 -18.15 -3.24
N ALA A 40 50.66 -17.77 -3.82
CA ALA A 40 50.44 -16.40 -4.30
C ALA A 40 50.13 -15.41 -3.18
N MET A 41 49.82 -15.87 -1.97
CA MET A 41 49.55 -15.01 -0.83
C MET A 41 50.78 -14.47 -0.11
N ASN A 42 51.97 -14.98 -0.39
CA ASN A 42 53.20 -14.58 0.30
C ASN A 42 53.97 -13.42 -0.36
N THR A 43 53.43 -12.82 -1.41
CA THR A 43 54.10 -11.70 -2.09
C THR A 43 53.33 -10.37 -2.01
N LEU A 44 52.34 -10.28 -1.12
CA LEU A 44 51.73 -8.98 -0.83
C LEU A 44 52.62 -8.23 0.16
N ASP A 45 53.41 -7.28 -0.38
CA ASP A 45 54.16 -6.30 0.39
C ASP A 45 53.28 -5.63 1.43
N THR A 46 53.46 -6.02 2.68
CA THR A 46 52.71 -5.50 3.85
C THR A 46 53.13 -4.06 4.21
N SER A 47 54.06 -3.46 3.45
CA SER A 47 54.59 -2.10 3.73
C SER A 47 53.72 -0.97 3.18
N ALA A 48 52.67 -1.26 2.39
CA ALA A 48 51.81 -0.24 1.78
C ALA A 48 50.42 -0.03 2.45
N ILE A 49 50.07 -0.85 3.45
CA ILE A 49 48.89 -0.63 4.24
C ILE A 49 49.28 0.16 5.48
N GLN A 50 49.41 1.47 5.32
CA GLN A 50 49.30 2.36 6.46
C GLN A 50 47.87 2.27 6.94
N PRO A 51 47.59 1.85 8.21
CA PRO A 51 46.25 1.97 8.76
C PRO A 51 45.90 3.45 8.71
N PRO A 52 44.69 3.81 8.26
CA PRO A 52 44.23 5.19 8.37
C PRO A 52 44.45 5.58 9.83
N ALA A 53 45.14 6.72 10.05
CA ALA A 53 45.41 7.25 11.38
C ALA A 53 44.15 7.12 12.20
N ALA A 54 44.22 6.28 13.24
CA ALA A 54 43.12 6.10 14.17
C ALA A 54 42.82 7.49 14.75
N SER A 55 41.75 8.11 14.26
CA SER A 55 41.14 9.21 14.97
C SER A 55 40.74 8.66 16.32
N ASN A 56 41.32 9.21 17.38
CA ASN A 56 41.10 8.79 18.78
C ASN A 56 39.71 9.06 19.30
N ASP A 57 38.67 8.94 18.46
CA ASP A 57 37.26 9.24 18.80
C ASP A 57 36.47 8.02 19.24
N THR A 58 37.11 6.86 19.47
CA THR A 58 36.44 5.66 19.99
C THR A 58 36.78 5.32 21.44
N ALA A 59 37.41 6.25 22.18
CA ALA A 59 37.46 6.10 23.64
C ALA A 59 36.04 6.29 24.17
N MET A 60 35.39 5.19 24.58
CA MET A 60 34.14 5.28 25.33
C MET A 60 34.46 6.00 26.62
N ASP A 61 33.89 7.19 26.82
CA ASP A 61 33.88 7.87 28.09
C ASP A 61 33.07 7.01 29.06
N ILE A 62 33.72 6.52 30.09
CA ILE A 62 33.11 5.72 31.15
C ILE A 62 32.97 6.63 32.35
N ASP A 63 31.74 6.80 32.87
CA ASP A 63 31.47 7.52 34.09
C ASP A 63 32.12 6.83 35.29
N GLU A 64 32.25 7.54 36.41
CA GLU A 64 32.77 7.01 37.68
C GLU A 64 32.00 5.76 38.14
N GLU A 65 30.79 5.53 37.65
CA GLU A 65 29.96 4.35 37.91
C GLU A 65 30.18 3.21 36.91
N SER A 66 31.20 3.25 36.07
CA SER A 66 31.52 2.26 35.01
C SER A 66 30.39 2.09 33.96
N ARG A 67 29.57 3.11 33.74
CA ARG A 67 28.54 3.12 32.70
C ARG A 67 29.08 3.78 31.44
N PRO A 68 28.88 3.18 30.26
CA PRO A 68 29.30 3.81 29.00
C PRO A 68 28.46 5.08 28.75
N GLN A 69 29.11 6.22 28.69
CA GLN A 69 28.49 7.46 28.19
C GLN A 69 28.52 7.47 26.67
N PHE A 70 27.36 7.47 26.10
CA PHE A 70 27.24 7.74 24.67
C PHE A 70 27.27 9.26 24.46
N ALA A 71 28.19 9.73 23.64
CA ALA A 71 28.20 11.13 23.24
C ALA A 71 26.79 11.52 22.74
N PRO A 72 26.23 12.66 23.21
CA PRO A 72 24.92 13.10 22.77
C PRO A 72 24.96 13.20 21.24
N GLN A 73 24.10 12.42 20.59
CA GLN A 73 23.99 12.46 19.13
C GLN A 73 23.62 13.90 18.80
N LYS A 74 24.58 14.63 18.20
CA LYS A 74 24.27 15.93 17.63
C LYS A 74 23.03 15.70 16.78
N ASP A 75 22.02 16.55 16.88
CA ASP A 75 20.91 16.61 15.96
C ASP A 75 21.43 16.95 14.53
N ALA A 76 22.44 16.20 14.12
CA ALA A 76 22.95 16.17 12.77
C ALA A 76 21.72 15.85 11.95
N ALA A 77 21.24 16.89 11.29
CA ALA A 77 20.14 16.86 10.36
C ALA A 77 20.06 15.48 9.74
N LEU A 78 19.11 14.67 10.23
CA LEU A 78 18.86 13.29 9.81
C LEU A 78 19.06 13.27 8.31
N ALA A 79 20.05 12.54 7.88
CA ALA A 79 20.71 12.63 6.59
C ALA A 79 19.73 13.06 5.52
N HIS A 80 19.90 14.25 4.97
CA HIS A 80 19.07 14.83 3.93
C HIS A 80 19.19 14.05 2.63
N ARG A 81 18.87 12.75 2.74
CA ARG A 81 18.66 11.96 1.55
C ARG A 81 17.40 12.47 0.89
N VAL A 82 17.59 13.14 -0.20
CA VAL A 82 16.46 13.63 -0.99
C VAL A 82 15.74 12.43 -1.58
N GLU A 83 14.66 12.05 -0.94
CA GLU A 83 13.77 11.00 -1.45
C GLU A 83 12.63 11.64 -2.23
N VAL A 84 12.28 11.01 -3.34
CA VAL A 84 11.16 11.43 -4.20
C VAL A 84 10.22 10.26 -4.38
N ARG A 85 8.92 10.49 -4.15
CA ARG A 85 7.86 9.53 -4.47
C ARG A 85 6.90 10.12 -5.48
N LYS A 86 6.41 9.23 -6.36
CA LYS A 86 5.43 9.57 -7.39
C LYS A 86 4.20 8.69 -7.20
N VAL A 87 3.07 9.31 -6.95
CA VAL A 87 1.78 8.63 -6.82
C VAL A 87 1.00 8.79 -8.11
N PRO A 88 0.75 7.71 -8.86
CA PRO A 88 -0.09 7.77 -10.05
C PRO A 88 -1.55 8.02 -9.67
N ILE A 89 -2.21 8.90 -10.41
CA ILE A 89 -3.60 9.26 -10.18
C ILE A 89 -4.47 8.69 -11.30
N PRO A 90 -5.54 7.97 -10.96
CA PRO A 90 -6.50 7.50 -11.94
C PRO A 90 -7.11 8.68 -12.73
N PRO A 91 -7.38 8.53 -14.03
CA PRO A 91 -7.89 9.63 -14.86
C PRO A 91 -9.18 10.26 -14.32
N HIS A 92 -10.10 9.45 -13.78
CA HIS A 92 -11.37 9.90 -13.21
C HIS A 92 -11.22 10.74 -11.93
N ARG A 93 -10.08 10.62 -11.22
CA ARG A 93 -9.80 11.40 -9.99
C ARG A 93 -9.01 12.68 -10.25
N MET A 94 -8.51 12.91 -11.48
CA MET A 94 -7.73 14.12 -11.81
C MET A 94 -8.53 15.40 -11.67
N THR A 95 -9.79 15.42 -12.11
CA THR A 95 -10.65 16.61 -11.98
C THR A 95 -11.00 16.91 -10.52
N PRO A 96 -11.47 15.93 -9.71
CA PRO A 96 -11.62 16.14 -8.28
C PRO A 96 -10.34 16.61 -7.59
N LEU A 97 -9.17 16.06 -7.98
CA LEU A 97 -7.89 16.46 -7.41
C LEU A 97 -7.58 17.95 -7.67
N LYS A 98 -7.78 18.43 -8.90
CA LYS A 98 -7.57 19.84 -9.24
C LYS A 98 -8.46 20.75 -8.38
N ASN A 99 -9.73 20.38 -8.22
CA ASN A 99 -10.69 21.17 -7.46
C ASN A 99 -10.38 21.17 -5.95
N SER A 100 -9.90 20.03 -5.41
CA SER A 100 -9.54 19.89 -4.00
C SER A 100 -8.08 20.20 -3.70
N TRP A 101 -7.26 20.56 -4.71
CA TRP A 101 -5.84 20.85 -4.52
C TRP A 101 -5.56 21.90 -3.44
N PRO A 102 -6.32 23.00 -3.35
CA PRO A 102 -6.15 23.97 -2.28
C PRO A 102 -6.34 23.42 -0.87
N LYS A 103 -7.08 22.30 -0.72
CA LYS A 103 -7.27 21.60 0.57
C LYS A 103 -6.21 20.53 0.82
N ILE A 104 -5.63 19.95 -0.25
CA ILE A 104 -4.66 18.85 -0.17
C ILE A 104 -3.24 19.36 0.08
N TYR A 105 -2.87 20.47 -0.56
CA TYR A 105 -1.52 21.01 -0.50
C TYR A 105 -1.11 21.49 0.92
N PRO A 106 -1.92 22.31 1.65
CA PRO A 106 -1.52 22.84 2.94
C PRO A 106 -1.16 21.75 3.97
N PRO A 107 -1.95 20.68 4.20
CA PRO A 107 -1.61 19.66 5.17
C PRO A 107 -0.27 18.96 4.90
N ILE A 108 0.07 18.74 3.64
CA ILE A 108 1.34 18.09 3.26
C ILE A 108 2.52 19.01 3.56
N VAL A 109 2.38 20.30 3.28
CA VAL A 109 3.47 21.27 3.46
C VAL A 109 3.60 21.71 4.91
N GLU A 110 2.51 21.96 5.61
CA GLU A 110 2.52 22.46 6.98
C GLU A 110 2.85 21.37 8.01
N HIS A 111 2.20 20.20 7.92
CA HIS A 111 2.41 19.13 8.89
C HIS A 111 3.65 18.29 8.59
N LEU A 112 3.79 17.82 7.35
CA LEU A 112 4.90 16.93 6.96
C LEU A 112 6.15 17.67 6.47
N LYS A 113 6.05 18.97 6.20
CA LYS A 113 7.13 19.82 5.64
C LYS A 113 7.72 19.23 4.35
N LEU A 114 6.88 18.60 3.54
CA LEU A 114 7.24 18.01 2.25
C LEU A 114 7.03 19.02 1.12
N GLN A 115 7.84 18.91 0.08
CA GLN A 115 7.58 19.58 -1.19
C GLN A 115 6.65 18.70 -2.02
N CYS A 116 5.54 19.27 -2.48
CA CYS A 116 4.53 18.57 -3.27
C CYS A 116 4.24 19.33 -4.56
N ARG A 117 4.15 18.61 -5.67
CA ARG A 117 3.70 19.16 -6.94
C ARG A 117 2.77 18.21 -7.69
N MET A 118 1.80 18.75 -8.38
CA MET A 118 0.93 18.01 -9.29
C MET A 118 1.50 18.06 -10.71
N ASN A 119 1.84 16.91 -11.26
CA ASN A 119 2.27 16.77 -12.64
C ASN A 119 1.10 16.32 -13.52
N VAL A 120 0.55 17.26 -14.28
CA VAL A 120 -0.62 16.99 -15.14
C VAL A 120 -0.25 16.13 -16.35
N LYS A 121 0.99 16.25 -16.87
CA LYS A 121 1.45 15.50 -18.03
C LYS A 121 1.56 14.01 -17.71
N THR A 122 2.16 13.66 -16.58
CA THR A 122 2.33 12.27 -16.13
C THR A 122 1.15 11.77 -15.30
N LYS A 123 0.14 12.62 -15.05
CA LYS A 123 -1.02 12.31 -14.19
C LYS A 123 -0.60 11.73 -12.84
N SER A 124 0.34 12.39 -12.19
CA SER A 124 0.89 11.97 -10.91
C SER A 124 1.10 13.14 -9.96
N VAL A 125 1.00 12.86 -8.66
CA VAL A 125 1.48 13.76 -7.62
C VAL A 125 2.90 13.33 -7.27
N GLU A 126 3.83 14.27 -7.30
CA GLU A 126 5.22 14.05 -6.94
C GLU A 126 5.48 14.74 -5.60
N MET A 127 6.02 13.96 -4.66
CA MET A 127 6.40 14.44 -3.33
C MET A 127 7.89 14.23 -3.12
N ARG A 128 8.51 15.18 -2.47
CA ARG A 128 9.95 15.19 -2.20
C ARG A 128 10.19 15.63 -0.77
N THR A 129 11.18 15.02 -0.13
CA THR A 129 11.66 15.48 1.17
C THR A 129 12.31 16.85 1.07
N SER A 130 12.07 17.70 2.06
CA SER A 130 12.64 19.05 2.18
C SER A 130 13.75 19.05 3.25
N LYS A 131 14.56 20.10 3.27
CA LYS A 131 15.52 20.36 4.36
C LYS A 131 14.85 20.52 5.74
N HIS A 132 13.57 20.84 5.74
CA HIS A 132 12.76 21.08 6.95
C HIS A 132 11.99 19.84 7.41
N THR A 133 12.05 18.72 6.66
CA THR A 133 11.38 17.47 7.02
C THR A 133 12.10 16.87 8.22
N THR A 134 11.40 16.77 9.35
CA THR A 134 11.94 16.25 10.61
C THR A 134 11.59 14.78 10.84
N GLU A 135 10.43 14.32 10.32
CA GLU A 135 9.93 12.98 10.54
C GLU A 135 10.51 11.98 9.55
N THR A 136 11.05 10.89 10.08
CA THR A 136 11.35 9.69 9.28
C THR A 136 10.02 9.05 8.90
N GLY A 137 9.75 8.88 7.59
CA GLY A 137 8.48 8.32 7.12
C GLY A 137 7.41 9.35 6.72
N ALA A 138 7.69 10.66 6.88
CA ALA A 138 6.79 11.71 6.39
C ALA A 138 6.39 11.50 4.93
N LEU A 139 7.33 11.06 4.10
CA LEU A 139 7.08 10.78 2.69
C LEU A 139 6.10 9.62 2.48
N GLN A 140 6.14 8.58 3.37
CA GLN A 140 5.19 7.48 3.33
C GLN A 140 3.79 7.95 3.75
N LYS A 141 3.68 8.73 4.84
CA LYS A 141 2.41 9.31 5.27
C LYS A 141 1.78 10.16 4.16
N GLY A 142 2.60 10.98 3.47
CA GLY A 142 2.14 11.76 2.33
C GLY A 142 1.66 10.89 1.15
N ASP A 143 2.37 9.79 0.86
CA ASP A 143 2.00 8.81 -0.16
C ASP A 143 0.63 8.17 0.17
N ASP A 144 0.46 7.70 1.40
CA ASP A 144 -0.77 7.07 1.87
C ASP A 144 -1.96 8.05 1.87
N PHE A 145 -1.73 9.31 2.23
CA PHE A 145 -2.75 10.35 2.13
C PHE A 145 -3.23 10.57 0.68
N VAL A 146 -2.30 10.72 -0.26
CA VAL A 146 -2.67 10.91 -1.67
C VAL A 146 -3.33 9.65 -2.24
N ARG A 147 -2.87 8.46 -1.85
CA ARG A 147 -3.51 7.19 -2.22
C ARG A 147 -4.94 7.08 -1.68
N ALA A 148 -5.16 7.46 -0.42
CA ALA A 148 -6.51 7.50 0.14
C ALA A 148 -7.45 8.35 -0.70
N PHE A 149 -7.00 9.54 -1.09
CA PHE A 149 -7.76 10.40 -1.99
C PHE A 149 -8.02 9.74 -3.35
N CYS A 150 -7.04 9.07 -3.93
CA CYS A 150 -7.19 8.34 -5.20
C CYS A 150 -8.21 7.20 -5.11
N LEU A 151 -8.31 6.53 -3.97
CA LEU A 151 -9.30 5.47 -3.71
C LEU A 151 -10.73 6.01 -3.57
N GLY A 152 -10.89 7.30 -3.28
CA GLY A 152 -12.18 7.95 -3.20
C GLY A 152 -12.58 8.48 -1.83
N PHE A 153 -11.67 8.45 -0.86
CA PHE A 153 -11.92 9.08 0.44
C PHE A 153 -11.98 10.61 0.31
N ASP A 154 -12.71 11.24 1.20
CA ASP A 154 -12.75 12.69 1.30
C ASP A 154 -11.43 13.21 1.88
N VAL A 155 -11.08 14.46 1.53
CA VAL A 155 -9.83 15.07 1.99
C VAL A 155 -9.78 15.14 3.51
N GLU A 156 -10.91 15.45 4.16
CA GLU A 156 -11.02 15.59 5.62
C GLU A 156 -10.76 14.26 6.34
N ASP A 157 -11.28 13.15 5.79
CA ASP A 157 -11.02 11.80 6.32
C ASP A 157 -9.55 11.38 6.06
N ALA A 158 -9.00 11.72 4.90
CA ALA A 158 -7.63 11.40 4.56
C ALA A 158 -6.59 12.17 5.41
N ILE A 159 -6.89 13.41 5.84
CA ILE A 159 -6.03 14.20 6.73
C ILE A 159 -5.76 13.45 8.06
N ALA A 160 -6.69 12.62 8.51
CA ALA A 160 -6.49 11.82 9.70
C ALA A 160 -5.24 10.92 9.61
N LEU A 161 -4.90 10.41 8.41
CA LEU A 161 -3.67 9.62 8.16
C LEU A 161 -2.38 10.40 8.38
N LEU A 162 -2.42 11.74 8.26
CA LEU A 162 -1.25 12.58 8.51
C LEU A 162 -1.03 12.84 10.00
N ARG A 163 -2.11 12.80 10.78
CA ARG A 163 -2.10 13.12 12.21
C ARG A 163 -1.90 11.91 13.11
N MET A 164 -2.40 10.75 12.69
CA MET A 164 -2.40 9.53 13.49
C MET A 164 -1.61 8.44 12.76
N ASP A 165 -0.73 7.78 13.48
CA ASP A 165 0.12 6.70 12.96
C ASP A 165 -0.59 5.34 12.95
N ASP A 166 -1.67 5.20 13.74
CA ASP A 166 -2.40 3.94 13.92
C ASP A 166 -3.53 3.72 12.90
N LEU A 167 -3.59 4.55 11.85
CA LEU A 167 -4.59 4.43 10.81
C LEU A 167 -4.03 3.71 9.59
N TYR A 168 -4.84 2.79 9.08
CA TYR A 168 -4.51 1.96 7.92
C TYR A 168 -5.61 2.01 6.88
N ILE A 169 -5.25 1.70 5.65
CA ILE A 169 -6.20 1.51 4.56
C ILE A 169 -6.13 0.06 4.13
N GLU A 170 -7.25 -0.63 4.23
CA GLU A 170 -7.40 -1.97 3.68
C GLU A 170 -8.31 -1.92 2.44
N THR A 171 -7.87 -2.55 1.36
CA THR A 171 -8.64 -2.65 0.13
C THR A 171 -8.78 -4.11 -0.27
N PHE A 172 -10.00 -4.56 -0.54
CA PHE A 172 -10.28 -5.91 -1.02
C PHE A 172 -11.39 -5.88 -2.07
N GLN A 173 -11.51 -6.94 -2.83
CA GLN A 173 -12.55 -7.08 -3.84
C GLN A 173 -13.67 -8.01 -3.35
N VAL A 174 -14.89 -7.76 -3.83
CA VAL A 174 -16.02 -8.66 -3.56
C VAL A 174 -15.73 -10.07 -4.05
N LYS A 175 -14.96 -10.20 -5.15
CA LYS A 175 -14.55 -11.48 -5.72
C LYS A 175 -13.62 -12.30 -4.81
N ASP A 176 -12.84 -11.65 -3.94
CA ASP A 176 -11.94 -12.31 -3.00
C ASP A 176 -12.71 -13.10 -1.93
N VAL A 177 -13.93 -12.65 -1.62
CA VAL A 177 -14.82 -13.31 -0.65
C VAL A 177 -15.68 -14.38 -1.32
N LYS A 178 -16.27 -14.03 -2.46
CA LYS A 178 -17.12 -14.93 -3.25
C LYS A 178 -17.08 -14.50 -4.71
N THR A 179 -16.85 -15.46 -5.61
CA THR A 179 -16.91 -15.22 -7.06
C THR A 179 -18.34 -14.92 -7.49
N LEU A 180 -18.67 -13.63 -7.57
CA LEU A 180 -19.96 -13.14 -8.02
C LEU A 180 -19.79 -12.38 -9.32
N THR A 181 -20.72 -12.59 -10.26
CA THR A 181 -20.72 -11.93 -11.57
C THR A 181 -22.09 -11.34 -11.88
N GLY A 182 -22.13 -10.33 -12.75
CA GLY A 182 -23.37 -9.72 -13.25
C GLY A 182 -24.29 -9.25 -12.13
N ASP A 183 -25.56 -9.66 -12.20
CA ASP A 183 -26.61 -9.24 -11.27
C ASP A 183 -26.37 -9.67 -9.81
N HIS A 184 -25.66 -10.78 -9.61
CA HIS A 184 -25.34 -11.24 -8.27
C HIS A 184 -24.34 -10.29 -7.58
N LEU A 185 -23.38 -9.77 -8.33
CA LEU A 185 -22.44 -8.76 -7.87
C LEU A 185 -23.17 -7.46 -7.56
N ALA A 186 -24.02 -6.98 -8.47
CA ALA A 186 -24.81 -5.77 -8.28
C ALA A 186 -25.70 -5.85 -7.03
N ARG A 187 -26.35 -7.00 -6.80
CA ARG A 187 -27.13 -7.24 -5.58
C ARG A 187 -26.30 -7.28 -4.30
N ALA A 188 -25.08 -7.82 -4.36
CA ALA A 188 -24.16 -7.80 -3.23
C ALA A 188 -23.75 -6.37 -2.87
N ILE A 189 -23.36 -5.57 -3.87
CA ILE A 189 -23.00 -4.16 -3.69
C ILE A 189 -24.20 -3.37 -3.16
N GLY A 190 -25.40 -3.61 -3.69
CA GLY A 190 -26.65 -3.00 -3.21
C GLY A 190 -26.95 -3.32 -1.75
N ARG A 191 -26.66 -4.55 -1.27
CA ARG A 191 -26.81 -4.91 0.15
C ARG A 191 -25.80 -4.21 1.05
N ILE A 192 -24.57 -4.03 0.58
CA ILE A 192 -23.51 -3.34 1.35
C ILE A 192 -23.82 -1.85 1.46
N SER A 193 -24.19 -1.21 0.35
CA SER A 193 -24.60 0.19 0.35
C SER A 193 -25.89 0.40 1.14
N GLY A 194 -26.89 -0.43 0.87
CA GLY A 194 -28.25 -0.23 1.34
C GLY A 194 -28.98 0.91 0.62
N SER A 195 -30.25 1.14 0.97
CA SER A 195 -31.00 2.27 0.44
C SER A 195 -30.40 3.58 0.96
N GLN A 196 -30.04 4.48 0.05
CA GLN A 196 -29.42 5.77 0.39
C GLN A 196 -28.12 5.65 1.23
N GLY A 197 -27.39 4.55 1.10
CA GLY A 197 -26.17 4.35 1.86
C GLY A 197 -26.37 3.97 3.34
N LYS A 198 -27.58 3.70 3.79
CA LYS A 198 -27.88 3.44 5.22
C LYS A 198 -27.06 2.31 5.82
N THR A 199 -26.88 1.21 5.07
CA THR A 199 -26.10 0.06 5.56
C THR A 199 -24.64 0.42 5.71
N LYS A 200 -24.06 1.07 4.71
CA LYS A 200 -22.69 1.57 4.74
C LYS A 200 -22.48 2.48 5.95
N HIS A 201 -23.30 3.52 6.12
CA HIS A 201 -23.18 4.46 7.23
C HIS A 201 -23.40 3.79 8.61
N ALA A 202 -24.26 2.80 8.70
CA ALA A 202 -24.44 2.06 9.95
C ALA A 202 -23.17 1.27 10.33
N ILE A 203 -22.47 0.68 9.35
CA ILE A 203 -21.19 -0.01 9.57
C ILE A 203 -20.12 1.02 9.95
N GLU A 204 -19.98 2.11 9.21
CA GLU A 204 -19.01 3.18 9.48
C GLU A 204 -19.11 3.72 10.92
N ASN A 205 -20.35 4.04 11.34
CA ASN A 205 -20.60 4.59 12.68
C ASN A 205 -20.32 3.57 13.80
N ALA A 206 -20.69 2.31 13.58
CA ALA A 206 -20.51 1.27 14.58
C ALA A 206 -19.03 0.85 14.75
N SER A 207 -18.29 0.78 13.65
CA SER A 207 -16.89 0.40 13.64
C SER A 207 -15.91 1.58 13.74
N ARG A 208 -16.41 2.83 13.69
CA ARG A 208 -15.57 4.04 13.65
C ARG A 208 -14.56 4.01 12.51
N THR A 209 -15.01 3.60 11.33
CA THR A 209 -14.21 3.55 10.10
C THR A 209 -14.87 4.35 9.00
N ARG A 210 -14.15 4.63 7.93
CA ARG A 210 -14.70 5.15 6.68
C ARG A 210 -14.63 4.08 5.61
N ILE A 211 -15.66 3.97 4.80
CA ILE A 211 -15.80 2.93 3.77
C ILE A 211 -16.07 3.60 2.43
N VAL A 212 -15.26 3.26 1.44
CA VAL A 212 -15.51 3.66 0.05
C VAL A 212 -15.76 2.41 -0.78
N ILE A 213 -16.81 2.45 -1.56
CA ILE A 213 -17.21 1.37 -2.48
C ILE A 213 -17.04 1.90 -3.89
N ALA A 214 -16.11 1.32 -4.62
CA ALA A 214 -15.82 1.64 -6.02
C ALA A 214 -16.04 0.38 -6.86
N ASP A 215 -17.20 0.26 -7.45
CA ASP A 215 -17.66 -0.94 -8.19
C ASP A 215 -17.45 -2.22 -7.37
N SER A 216 -16.50 -3.07 -7.76
CA SER A 216 -16.20 -4.33 -7.07
C SER A 216 -15.16 -4.20 -5.95
N LYS A 217 -14.50 -3.04 -5.81
CA LYS A 217 -13.48 -2.79 -4.80
C LYS A 217 -14.06 -2.05 -3.61
N ILE A 218 -13.68 -2.48 -2.42
CA ILE A 218 -14.10 -1.89 -1.16
C ILE A 218 -12.84 -1.48 -0.42
N SER A 219 -12.76 -0.21 -0.07
CA SER A 219 -11.65 0.34 0.70
C SER A 219 -12.15 0.80 2.07
N ILE A 220 -11.46 0.42 3.13
CA ILE A 220 -11.80 0.74 4.52
C ILE A 220 -10.62 1.50 5.11
N LEU A 221 -10.91 2.63 5.73
CA LEU A 221 -9.95 3.47 6.45
C LEU A 221 -10.29 3.45 7.94
N GLY A 222 -9.31 3.17 8.79
CA GLY A 222 -9.50 3.17 10.23
C GLY A 222 -8.38 2.50 11.00
N GLY A 223 -8.56 2.32 12.31
CA GLY A 223 -7.64 1.54 13.14
C GLY A 223 -7.76 0.04 12.85
N PHE A 224 -6.70 -0.71 13.05
CA PHE A 224 -6.60 -2.13 12.69
C PHE A 224 -7.78 -2.99 13.19
N LYS A 225 -8.10 -2.91 14.49
CA LYS A 225 -9.24 -3.66 15.07
C LYS A 225 -10.58 -3.24 14.50
N ASN A 226 -10.73 -1.95 14.23
CA ASN A 226 -11.96 -1.38 13.68
C ASN A 226 -12.18 -1.82 12.23
N ILE A 227 -11.10 -1.89 11.44
CA ILE A 227 -11.12 -2.40 10.07
C ILE A 227 -11.57 -3.85 10.05
N GLN A 228 -11.07 -4.70 10.96
CA GLN A 228 -11.48 -6.11 11.04
C GLN A 228 -13.00 -6.25 11.27
N ILE A 229 -13.56 -5.48 12.21
CA ILE A 229 -15.01 -5.49 12.49
C ILE A 229 -15.83 -5.05 11.27
N ALA A 230 -15.40 -3.97 10.60
CA ALA A 230 -16.03 -3.49 9.39
C ALA A 230 -15.97 -4.55 8.29
N ARG A 231 -14.80 -5.15 8.08
CA ARG A 231 -14.57 -6.21 7.09
C ARG A 231 -15.46 -7.43 7.33
N GLU A 232 -15.52 -7.96 8.56
CA GLU A 232 -16.39 -9.10 8.90
C GLU A 232 -17.86 -8.81 8.62
N SER A 233 -18.31 -7.59 8.92
CA SER A 233 -19.67 -7.14 8.65
C SER A 233 -19.95 -7.11 7.15
N ILE A 234 -19.04 -6.57 6.35
CA ILE A 234 -19.16 -6.51 4.89
C ILE A 234 -19.11 -7.92 4.29
N VAL A 235 -18.19 -8.76 4.72
CA VAL A 235 -18.09 -10.16 4.27
C VAL A 235 -19.38 -10.92 4.55
N SER A 236 -19.98 -10.74 5.73
CA SER A 236 -21.28 -11.34 6.07
C SER A 236 -22.40 -10.91 5.11
N LEU A 237 -22.41 -9.65 4.67
CA LEU A 237 -23.37 -9.14 3.70
C LEU A 237 -23.13 -9.70 2.29
N ILE A 238 -21.87 -9.85 1.88
CA ILE A 238 -21.50 -10.47 0.59
C ILE A 238 -21.99 -11.92 0.55
N LEU A 239 -21.80 -12.66 1.63
CA LEU A 239 -22.25 -14.05 1.77
C LEU A 239 -23.78 -14.19 1.82
N GLY A 240 -24.52 -13.07 1.97
CA GLY A 240 -25.97 -13.06 1.90
C GLY A 240 -26.69 -12.97 3.24
N LYS A 241 -25.98 -12.69 4.33
CA LYS A 241 -26.60 -12.47 5.64
C LYS A 241 -27.57 -11.28 5.59
N GLN A 242 -28.69 -11.39 6.28
CA GLN A 242 -29.67 -10.32 6.33
C GLN A 242 -29.09 -9.08 7.04
N PRO A 243 -29.29 -7.86 6.50
CA PRO A 243 -28.75 -6.62 7.10
C PRO A 243 -29.15 -6.43 8.57
N GLY A 244 -30.37 -6.80 8.95
CA GLY A 244 -30.84 -6.71 10.34
C GLY A 244 -30.00 -7.52 11.33
N LYS A 245 -29.54 -8.71 10.95
CA LYS A 245 -28.65 -9.52 11.80
C LYS A 245 -27.26 -8.89 11.94
N VAL A 246 -26.77 -8.26 10.87
CA VAL A 246 -25.49 -7.54 10.90
C VAL A 246 -25.59 -6.31 11.79
N TYR A 247 -26.69 -5.54 11.72
CA TYR A 247 -26.91 -4.39 12.60
C TYR A 247 -26.96 -4.76 14.08
N ASN A 248 -27.60 -5.88 14.43
CA ASN A 248 -27.63 -6.35 15.81
C ASN A 248 -26.23 -6.71 16.30
N GLY A 249 -25.41 -7.39 15.49
CA GLY A 249 -24.02 -7.68 15.81
C GLY A 249 -23.20 -6.41 16.01
N LEU A 250 -23.32 -5.45 15.10
CA LEU A 250 -22.63 -4.16 15.18
C LEU A 250 -23.03 -3.35 16.43
N ARG A 251 -24.34 -3.39 16.82
CA ARG A 251 -24.81 -2.72 18.04
C ARG A 251 -24.12 -3.27 19.30
N VAL A 252 -23.98 -4.59 19.39
CA VAL A 252 -23.28 -5.24 20.50
C VAL A 252 -21.81 -4.83 20.52
N VAL A 253 -21.15 -4.82 19.35
CA VAL A 253 -19.74 -4.41 19.26
C VAL A 253 -19.57 -2.94 19.64
N ALA A 254 -20.44 -2.06 19.15
CA ALA A 254 -20.39 -0.63 19.48
C ALA A 254 -20.63 -0.37 20.97
N SER A 255 -21.53 -1.12 21.64
CA SER A 255 -21.72 -1.05 23.08
C SER A 255 -20.45 -1.44 23.83
N ARG A 256 -19.85 -2.58 23.50
CA ARG A 256 -18.60 -3.05 24.11
C ARG A 256 -17.41 -2.10 23.90
N MET A 257 -17.37 -1.42 22.74
CA MET A 257 -16.33 -0.39 22.50
C MET A 257 -16.52 0.84 23.40
N LYS A 258 -17.78 1.21 23.72
CA LYS A 258 -18.06 2.33 24.63
C LYS A 258 -17.74 2.01 26.07
N GLU A 259 -17.87 0.76 26.49
CA GLU A 259 -17.56 0.30 27.86
C GLU A 259 -16.04 0.25 28.15
N ARG A 260 -15.20 0.26 27.10
CA ARG A 260 -13.73 0.24 27.24
C ARG A 260 -13.10 1.61 27.43
N PHE A 261 -13.85 2.64 27.29
CA PHE A 261 -13.46 4.04 27.52
C PHE A 261 -14.28 4.60 28.68
#